data_f43708f1c7569561824ab85208abcdbc
#
_entry.id   f43708f1c7569561824ab85208abcdbc
#
_cell.length_a   1.000
_cell.length_b   1.000
_cell.length_c   1.000
_cell.angle_alpha   90.00
_cell.angle_beta   90.00
_cell.angle_gamma   90.00
#
_symmetry.space_group_name_H-M   'P 1'
#
loop_
_entity.id
_entity.type
_entity.pdbx_description
1 polymer ?
#
loop_
_entity_poly.entity_id
_entity_poly.type
_entity_poly.pdbx_seq_one_letter_code
_entity_poly.pdbx_strand_id
1 'polypeptide(L)'
;MLSKISTAALVGAMAAGFAGTASADDESRIAQLEAQVAQLQAQTQGDWLTEARADEVRGLVQDVLADSATRATLLQEGMAAGIDDNGHVFMQSANGQFSMNIAGQIQFRYYFNFQDDRGGTSDEARSTFNVRRAKVKFSGSVAEDWDYTIVLATDRGDGNVFAEDVIISHDLGEGWKMQAGIFKLPFARQELISSTRQVAVDRGLATEFFTLNRAEQVQFNYSDDQWKFAVALSDGANSGYTDLPGGASNDFAITARADVRLDGEWGDAKHEFGSDSDALFVGGAVHYQKADGSATIDDQFVWTVDALWKTGGFGISAAVFGNHVFGAPGVADVDQFGAYGQISYILDEKWNVFGRLEYIDDDTAADELLALTVGLNYHFNDNVKFTTDIIYTISGDDPSSGGAINGGESSSGLGMQSGFTDDDEQLAWRAQLQLLF
;
A
#
# COMPACT_ATOMS: atom_id res chain seq x y z
N MET A 1 -34.34 -10.83 -0.03
CA MET A 1 -34.47 -10.80 1.45
C MET A 1 -33.46 -11.75 2.02
N LEU A 2 -32.52 -11.33 2.81
CA LEU A 2 -31.32 -11.98 3.36
C LEU A 2 -30.02 -11.54 2.70
N SER A 3 -29.48 -10.43 3.16
CA SER A 3 -28.04 -10.21 3.31
C SER A 3 -27.78 -8.81 3.90
N LYS A 4 -28.04 -8.64 5.18
CA LYS A 4 -27.58 -7.50 5.99
C LYS A 4 -27.16 -8.05 7.36
N ILE A 5 -26.11 -8.82 7.38
CA ILE A 5 -25.43 -9.21 8.60
C ILE A 5 -23.94 -9.32 8.22
N SER A 6 -23.10 -8.49 8.84
CA SER A 6 -21.84 -8.98 9.36
C SER A 6 -20.64 -8.05 9.36
N THR A 7 -20.68 -6.80 9.00
CA THR A 7 -19.49 -5.94 9.25
C THR A 7 -19.45 -5.42 10.69
N ALA A 8 -20.59 -5.23 11.31
CA ALA A 8 -20.66 -4.83 12.73
C ALA A 8 -20.31 -5.95 13.73
N ALA A 9 -20.42 -7.22 13.31
CA ALA A 9 -20.12 -8.36 14.17
C ALA A 9 -18.62 -8.63 14.32
N LEU A 10 -17.81 -8.29 13.32
CA LEU A 10 -16.37 -8.51 13.40
C LEU A 10 -15.67 -7.47 14.30
N VAL A 11 -16.11 -6.21 14.25
CA VAL A 11 -15.62 -5.16 15.15
C VAL A 11 -16.12 -5.39 16.57
N GLY A 12 -17.35 -5.88 16.75
CA GLY A 12 -17.91 -6.23 18.06
C GLY A 12 -17.25 -7.47 18.69
N ALA A 13 -16.82 -8.45 17.90
CA ALA A 13 -16.15 -9.63 18.40
C ALA A 13 -14.70 -9.38 18.85
N MET A 14 -14.00 -8.40 18.21
CA MET A 14 -12.66 -8.00 18.69
C MET A 14 -12.75 -7.14 19.97
N ALA A 15 -13.79 -6.33 20.14
CA ALA A 15 -14.00 -5.56 21.38
C ALA A 15 -14.49 -6.42 22.55
N ALA A 16 -15.22 -7.52 22.30
CA ALA A 16 -15.69 -8.42 23.34
C ALA A 16 -14.62 -9.43 23.82
N GLY A 17 -13.54 -9.64 23.06
CA GLY A 17 -12.44 -10.52 23.45
C GLY A 17 -11.47 -9.91 24.47
N PHE A 18 -11.54 -8.61 24.72
CA PHE A 18 -10.69 -7.91 25.69
C PHE A 18 -11.42 -7.47 26.97
N ALA A 19 -12.69 -7.78 27.14
CA ALA A 19 -13.30 -7.75 28.45
C ALA A 19 -12.71 -8.92 29.25
N GLY A 20 -11.53 -8.68 29.84
CA GLY A 20 -10.95 -9.55 30.83
C GLY A 20 -12.05 -9.88 31.84
N THR A 21 -12.22 -11.13 32.13
CA THR A 21 -13.08 -11.61 33.22
C THR A 21 -12.66 -10.87 34.49
N ALA A 22 -13.39 -9.80 34.84
CA ALA A 22 -13.39 -9.32 36.20
C ALA A 22 -13.77 -10.59 37.02
N SER A 23 -12.86 -11.05 37.85
CA SER A 23 -13.15 -12.22 38.67
C SER A 23 -14.30 -11.83 39.60
N ALA A 24 -15.16 -12.79 39.95
CA ALA A 24 -16.23 -12.57 40.91
C ALA A 24 -15.72 -11.98 42.25
N ASP A 25 -14.41 -12.02 42.50
CA ASP A 25 -13.71 -11.38 43.60
C ASP A 25 -13.63 -9.83 43.45
N ASP A 26 -13.52 -9.28 42.24
CA ASP A 26 -13.43 -7.84 42.06
C ASP A 26 -14.81 -7.17 42.23
N GLU A 27 -15.89 -7.79 41.73
CA GLU A 27 -17.26 -7.29 42.00
C GLU A 27 -17.63 -7.39 43.49
N SER A 28 -17.25 -8.46 44.18
CA SER A 28 -17.48 -8.60 45.62
C SER A 28 -16.69 -7.58 46.41
N ARG A 29 -15.49 -7.22 45.97
CA ARG A 29 -14.63 -6.23 46.61
C ARG A 29 -15.06 -4.79 46.34
N ILE A 30 -15.57 -4.50 45.16
CA ILE A 30 -16.20 -3.20 44.85
C ILE A 30 -17.46 -3.01 45.68
N ALA A 31 -18.34 -4.02 45.77
CA ALA A 31 -19.52 -3.97 46.62
C ALA A 31 -19.17 -3.83 48.11
N GLN A 32 -18.06 -4.41 48.56
CA GLN A 32 -17.57 -4.29 49.93
C GLN A 32 -17.00 -2.88 50.22
N LEU A 33 -16.31 -2.28 49.26
CA LEU A 33 -15.80 -0.93 49.33
C LEU A 33 -16.96 0.12 49.29
N GLU A 34 -17.96 -0.10 48.44
CA GLU A 34 -19.15 0.72 48.38
C GLU A 34 -19.94 0.65 49.69
N ALA A 35 -20.07 -0.51 50.28
CA ALA A 35 -20.70 -0.67 51.59
C ALA A 35 -19.89 -0.02 52.71
N GLN A 36 -18.55 -0.05 52.69
CA GLN A 36 -17.69 0.67 53.66
C GLN A 36 -17.77 2.17 53.46
N VAL A 37 -17.82 2.71 52.24
CA VAL A 37 -18.01 4.11 51.93
C VAL A 37 -19.39 4.57 52.41
N ALA A 38 -20.46 3.80 52.18
CA ALA A 38 -21.80 4.11 52.64
C ALA A 38 -21.88 4.09 54.21
N GLN A 39 -21.17 3.17 54.85
CA GLN A 39 -21.08 3.11 56.32
C GLN A 39 -20.30 4.25 56.92
N LEU A 40 -19.21 4.71 56.26
CA LEU A 40 -18.44 5.90 56.62
C LEU A 40 -19.27 7.18 56.43
N GLN A 41 -20.04 7.24 55.34
CA GLN A 41 -20.95 8.38 55.09
C GLN A 41 -22.08 8.46 56.08
N ALA A 42 -22.60 7.33 56.57
CA ALA A 42 -23.66 7.28 57.59
C ALA A 42 -23.18 7.66 59.01
N GLN A 43 -21.88 7.51 59.32
CA GLN A 43 -21.27 7.90 60.60
C GLN A 43 -20.89 9.39 60.69
N THR A 44 -21.04 10.16 59.59
CA THR A 44 -20.59 11.57 59.51
C THR A 44 -21.73 12.54 59.22
N GLN A 45 -22.66 12.67 60.12
CA GLN A 45 -23.46 13.91 60.23
C GLN A 45 -22.71 14.87 61.18
N GLY A 46 -21.86 15.73 60.64
CA GLY A 46 -21.18 16.75 61.36
C GLY A 46 -19.64 16.67 61.31
N ASP A 47 -19.02 17.65 60.67
CA ASP A 47 -17.57 17.94 60.65
C ASP A 47 -16.63 16.81 60.21
N TRP A 48 -16.79 16.27 59.00
CA TRP A 48 -15.99 15.19 58.52
C TRP A 48 -14.70 15.60 57.78
N LEU A 49 -14.50 16.87 57.55
CA LEU A 49 -13.30 17.42 56.91
C LEU A 49 -12.34 18.06 57.94
N THR A 50 -11.77 17.23 58.83
CA THR A 50 -10.53 17.65 59.52
C THR A 50 -9.34 17.36 58.59
N GLU A 51 -8.31 18.25 58.62
CA GLU A 51 -7.09 18.08 57.79
C GLU A 51 -6.46 16.68 57.90
N ALA A 52 -6.49 16.12 59.11
CA ALA A 52 -6.00 14.75 59.35
C ALA A 52 -6.74 13.66 58.56
N ARG A 53 -8.07 13.80 58.41
CA ARG A 53 -8.89 12.85 57.62
C ARG A 53 -8.76 13.07 56.10
N ALA A 54 -8.55 14.33 55.70
CA ALA A 54 -8.28 14.61 54.28
C ALA A 54 -6.94 14.01 53.85
N ASP A 55 -5.95 13.97 54.72
CA ASP A 55 -4.64 13.34 54.50
C ASP A 55 -4.74 11.80 54.53
N GLU A 56 -5.57 11.24 55.41
CA GLU A 56 -5.83 9.79 55.44
C GLU A 56 -6.56 9.31 54.19
N VAL A 57 -7.57 10.06 53.70
CA VAL A 57 -8.26 9.80 52.43
C VAL A 57 -7.31 9.94 51.24
N ARG A 58 -6.44 10.99 51.25
CA ARG A 58 -5.41 11.13 50.21
C ARG A 58 -4.41 9.96 50.21
N GLY A 59 -3.97 9.51 51.41
CA GLY A 59 -3.13 8.34 51.55
C GLY A 59 -3.81 7.07 50.99
N LEU A 60 -5.09 6.88 51.38
CA LEU A 60 -5.84 5.71 50.88
C LEU A 60 -6.06 5.73 49.36
N VAL A 61 -6.35 6.91 48.80
CA VAL A 61 -6.50 7.10 47.35
C VAL A 61 -5.18 6.89 46.67
N GLN A 62 -4.05 7.36 47.21
CA GLN A 62 -2.72 7.11 46.67
C GLN A 62 -2.35 5.63 46.73
N ASP A 63 -2.65 4.93 47.82
CA ASP A 63 -2.44 3.49 47.96
C ASP A 63 -3.28 2.68 46.97
N VAL A 64 -4.55 3.05 46.79
CA VAL A 64 -5.43 2.39 45.78
C VAL A 64 -4.95 2.67 44.35
N LEU A 65 -4.51 3.88 44.07
CA LEU A 65 -3.94 4.24 42.75
C LEU A 65 -2.60 3.53 42.52
N ALA A 66 -1.75 3.44 43.54
CA ALA A 66 -0.48 2.68 43.47
C ALA A 66 -0.75 1.19 43.32
N ASP A 67 -1.71 0.59 44.04
CA ASP A 67 -2.10 -0.81 43.87
C ASP A 67 -2.72 -1.07 42.49
N SER A 68 -3.55 -0.15 42.00
CA SER A 68 -4.10 -0.25 40.62
C SER A 68 -3.03 -0.09 39.55
N ALA A 69 -2.06 0.83 39.74
CA ALA A 69 -0.91 0.98 38.86
C ALA A 69 0.02 -0.25 38.94
N THR A 70 0.24 -0.78 40.14
CA THR A 70 1.02 -2.01 40.35
C THR A 70 0.34 -3.22 39.73
N ARG A 71 -0.99 -3.34 39.82
CA ARG A 71 -1.76 -4.39 39.14
C ARG A 71 -1.78 -4.22 37.63
N ALA A 72 -1.90 -3.00 37.14
CA ALA A 72 -1.75 -2.68 35.71
C ALA A 72 -0.34 -3.08 35.23
N THR A 73 0.69 -2.80 36.04
CA THR A 73 2.08 -3.20 35.76
C THR A 73 2.26 -4.74 35.83
N LEU A 74 1.63 -5.43 36.81
CA LEU A 74 1.67 -6.89 36.91
C LEU A 74 0.87 -7.60 35.79
N LEU A 75 -0.20 -7.00 35.29
CA LEU A 75 -0.89 -7.43 34.07
C LEU A 75 -0.08 -7.11 32.83
N GLN A 76 0.84 -6.16 32.90
CA GLN A 76 1.73 -5.72 31.83
C GLN A 76 3.06 -6.50 31.74
N GLU A 77 3.34 -7.45 32.65
CA GLU A 77 4.53 -8.32 32.55
C GLU A 77 4.52 -9.25 31.33
N GLY A 78 3.45 -9.24 30.50
CA GLY A 78 3.34 -10.06 29.31
C GLY A 78 3.32 -9.31 27.98
N MET A 79 2.70 -8.13 27.88
CA MET A 79 2.48 -7.44 26.60
C MET A 79 2.25 -5.94 26.79
N ALA A 80 2.91 -5.10 25.97
CA ALA A 80 2.59 -3.69 25.79
C ALA A 80 1.67 -3.52 24.57
N ALA A 81 0.66 -2.67 24.66
CA ALA A 81 -0.21 -2.32 23.54
C ALA A 81 -0.58 -0.83 23.61
N GLY A 82 -0.75 -0.20 22.47
CA GLY A 82 -1.05 1.24 22.39
C GLY A 82 -1.27 1.69 20.97
N ILE A 83 -1.23 3.01 20.79
CA ILE A 83 -1.24 3.66 19.49
C ILE A 83 0.11 4.39 19.38
N ASP A 84 0.82 4.20 18.27
CA ASP A 84 2.08 4.89 17.99
C ASP A 84 1.87 6.35 17.54
N ASP A 85 2.96 7.10 17.38
CA ASP A 85 2.90 8.52 16.95
C ASP A 85 2.32 8.70 15.52
N ASN A 86 2.25 7.62 14.72
CA ASN A 86 1.66 7.62 13.39
C ASN A 86 0.17 7.22 13.39
N GLY A 87 -0.39 6.92 14.57
CA GLY A 87 -1.79 6.49 14.73
C GLY A 87 -2.01 4.99 14.52
N HIS A 88 -0.97 4.18 14.38
CA HIS A 88 -1.09 2.74 14.23
C HIS A 88 -1.25 2.05 15.57
N VAL A 89 -2.10 1.04 15.63
CA VAL A 89 -2.21 0.16 16.80
C VAL A 89 -1.02 -0.78 16.84
N PHE A 90 -0.34 -0.85 17.99
CA PHE A 90 0.76 -1.79 18.18
C PHE A 90 0.54 -2.70 19.39
N MET A 91 1.14 -3.88 19.32
CA MET A 91 1.29 -4.83 20.43
C MET A 91 2.72 -5.36 20.44
N GLN A 92 3.32 -5.51 21.62
CA GLN A 92 4.68 -6.02 21.80
C GLN A 92 4.78 -6.84 23.07
N SER A 93 5.46 -8.00 23.00
CA SER A 93 5.78 -8.79 24.21
C SER A 93 6.82 -8.08 25.08
N ALA A 94 6.76 -8.30 26.39
CA ALA A 94 7.68 -7.66 27.33
C ALA A 94 9.16 -8.00 27.07
N ASN A 95 9.43 -9.18 26.53
CA ASN A 95 10.79 -9.61 26.15
C ASN A 95 11.22 -9.13 24.76
N GLY A 96 10.38 -8.37 24.04
CA GLY A 96 10.68 -7.84 22.71
C GLY A 96 10.71 -8.87 21.57
N GLN A 97 10.49 -10.17 21.87
CA GLN A 97 10.58 -11.22 20.86
C GLN A 97 9.40 -11.30 19.91
N PHE A 98 8.28 -10.65 20.25
CA PHE A 98 7.11 -10.56 19.38
C PHE A 98 6.65 -9.11 19.31
N SER A 99 6.39 -8.63 18.10
CA SER A 99 5.69 -7.38 17.88
C SER A 99 4.62 -7.52 16.78
N MET A 100 3.57 -6.70 16.85
CA MET A 100 2.56 -6.56 15.81
C MET A 100 2.11 -5.11 15.71
N ASN A 101 2.14 -4.58 14.50
CA ASN A 101 1.56 -3.28 14.15
C ASN A 101 0.39 -3.51 13.20
N ILE A 102 -0.69 -2.76 13.41
CA ILE A 102 -1.87 -2.76 12.56
C ILE A 102 -2.01 -1.38 11.95
N ALA A 103 -2.05 -1.33 10.63
CA ALA A 103 -2.26 -0.10 9.86
C ALA A 103 -3.28 -0.38 8.76
N GLY A 104 -3.91 0.65 8.24
CA GLY A 104 -4.86 0.47 7.17
C GLY A 104 -4.99 1.66 6.26
N GLN A 105 -5.64 1.44 5.10
CA GLN A 105 -5.97 2.49 4.16
C GLN A 105 -7.34 2.28 3.55
N ILE A 106 -8.04 3.37 3.30
CA ILE A 106 -9.26 3.41 2.51
C ILE A 106 -9.08 4.45 1.42
N GLN A 107 -9.33 4.08 0.16
CA GLN A 107 -9.37 4.98 -0.98
C GLN A 107 -10.74 4.87 -1.64
N PHE A 108 -11.54 5.92 -1.53
CA PHE A 108 -12.83 6.06 -2.17
C PHE A 108 -12.70 7.01 -3.35
N ARG A 109 -13.20 6.62 -4.51
CA ARG A 109 -12.93 7.30 -5.77
C ARG A 109 -14.22 7.52 -6.55
N TYR A 110 -14.28 8.65 -7.25
CA TYR A 110 -15.24 8.95 -8.30
C TYR A 110 -14.49 9.00 -9.63
N TYR A 111 -15.11 8.43 -10.66
CA TYR A 111 -14.65 8.49 -12.04
C TYR A 111 -15.73 9.15 -12.89
N PHE A 112 -15.30 10.03 -13.79
CA PHE A 112 -16.07 10.47 -14.94
C PHE A 112 -15.18 10.34 -16.17
N ASN A 113 -15.65 9.68 -17.19
CA ASN A 113 -14.94 9.49 -18.45
C ASN A 113 -15.86 9.94 -19.60
N PHE A 114 -15.29 10.69 -20.50
CA PHE A 114 -15.87 11.08 -21.78
C PHE A 114 -14.97 10.54 -22.88
N GLN A 115 -15.55 9.86 -23.84
CA GLN A 115 -14.92 9.34 -25.04
C GLN A 115 -15.69 9.88 -26.25
N ASP A 116 -14.97 10.52 -27.18
CA ASP A 116 -15.50 11.01 -28.44
C ASP A 116 -15.60 9.84 -29.43
N ASP A 117 -16.62 9.85 -30.28
CA ASP A 117 -16.82 8.95 -31.42
C ASP A 117 -16.55 7.45 -31.19
N ARG A 118 -16.82 6.90 -30.02
CA ARG A 118 -16.53 5.51 -29.66
C ARG A 118 -16.93 4.51 -30.72
N GLY A 119 -15.94 3.86 -31.35
CA GLY A 119 -16.14 2.90 -32.42
C GLY A 119 -16.81 3.51 -33.66
N GLY A 120 -16.62 4.83 -33.89
CA GLY A 120 -17.15 5.55 -35.04
C GLY A 120 -18.67 5.75 -35.02
N THR A 121 -19.32 5.70 -33.86
CA THR A 121 -20.78 5.72 -33.78
C THR A 121 -21.37 6.86 -32.95
N SER A 122 -20.80 7.24 -31.82
CA SER A 122 -21.32 8.33 -30.98
C SER A 122 -20.43 8.53 -29.73
N ASP A 123 -20.45 9.77 -29.24
CA ASP A 123 -19.83 10.14 -27.96
C ASP A 123 -20.42 9.32 -26.81
N GLU A 124 -19.58 8.91 -25.88
CA GLU A 124 -20.00 8.19 -24.67
C GLU A 124 -19.45 8.85 -23.40
N ALA A 125 -20.35 9.12 -22.46
CA ALA A 125 -19.99 9.58 -21.11
C ALA A 125 -20.37 8.53 -20.07
N ARG A 126 -19.43 8.17 -19.20
CA ARG A 126 -19.65 7.21 -18.10
C ARG A 126 -19.15 7.78 -16.77
N SER A 127 -19.84 7.44 -15.70
CA SER A 127 -19.39 7.80 -14.35
C SER A 127 -19.73 6.74 -13.34
N THR A 128 -18.87 6.61 -12.31
CA THR A 128 -19.10 5.66 -11.22
C THR A 128 -18.36 6.04 -9.96
N PHE A 129 -18.87 5.58 -8.82
CA PHE A 129 -18.13 5.56 -7.56
C PHE A 129 -17.53 4.18 -7.33
N ASN A 130 -16.34 4.15 -6.73
CA ASN A 130 -15.62 2.92 -6.46
C ASN A 130 -14.85 3.00 -5.13
N VAL A 131 -14.88 1.94 -4.33
CA VAL A 131 -13.91 1.73 -3.26
C VAL A 131 -12.66 1.13 -3.91
N ARG A 132 -11.72 2.00 -4.28
CA ARG A 132 -10.54 1.59 -5.05
C ARG A 132 -9.63 0.67 -4.25
N ARG A 133 -9.46 0.96 -2.97
CA ARG A 133 -8.67 0.14 -2.04
C ARG A 133 -9.25 0.25 -0.64
N ALA A 134 -9.49 -0.88 -0.01
CA ALA A 134 -9.64 -0.98 1.43
C ALA A 134 -8.68 -2.08 1.90
N LYS A 135 -7.68 -1.71 2.71
CA LYS A 135 -6.60 -2.61 3.11
C LYS A 135 -6.35 -2.52 4.60
N VAL A 136 -6.03 -3.67 5.19
CA VAL A 136 -5.49 -3.76 6.55
C VAL A 136 -4.16 -4.48 6.47
N LYS A 137 -3.14 -3.89 7.08
CA LYS A 137 -1.78 -4.42 7.14
C LYS A 137 -1.47 -4.83 8.56
N PHE A 138 -1.03 -6.05 8.73
CA PHE A 138 -0.39 -6.60 9.93
C PHE A 138 1.09 -6.75 9.65
N SER A 139 1.95 -6.19 10.51
CA SER A 139 3.40 -6.36 10.37
C SER A 139 4.06 -6.34 11.73
N GLY A 140 5.16 -7.06 11.86
CA GLY A 140 5.87 -7.14 13.12
C GLY A 140 7.03 -8.12 13.06
N SER A 141 7.58 -8.43 14.23
CA SER A 141 8.71 -9.33 14.37
C SER A 141 8.38 -10.55 15.25
N VAL A 142 9.08 -11.64 15.00
CA VAL A 142 9.07 -12.87 15.78
C VAL A 142 10.51 -13.32 15.99
N ALA A 143 10.92 -13.54 17.25
CA ALA A 143 12.25 -14.01 17.59
C ALA A 143 13.38 -13.16 16.95
N GLU A 144 13.41 -11.86 17.28
CA GLU A 144 14.47 -10.86 16.99
C GLU A 144 14.81 -10.66 15.50
N ASP A 145 15.12 -11.74 14.75
CA ASP A 145 15.66 -11.66 13.38
C ASP A 145 14.60 -11.92 12.29
N TRP A 146 13.39 -12.33 12.67
CA TRP A 146 12.32 -12.66 11.74
C TRP A 146 11.22 -11.62 11.76
N ASP A 147 10.89 -11.06 10.60
CA ASP A 147 9.76 -10.17 10.42
C ASP A 147 8.68 -10.85 9.58
N TYR A 148 7.44 -10.40 9.77
CA TYR A 148 6.34 -10.78 8.91
C TYR A 148 5.52 -9.56 8.47
N THR A 149 4.91 -9.67 7.30
CA THR A 149 3.92 -8.72 6.82
C THR A 149 2.78 -9.47 6.16
N ILE A 150 1.55 -9.15 6.52
CA ILE A 150 0.33 -9.65 5.89
C ILE A 150 -0.53 -8.44 5.53
N VAL A 151 -0.90 -8.30 4.27
CA VAL A 151 -1.82 -7.27 3.79
C VAL A 151 -3.08 -7.95 3.29
N LEU A 152 -4.19 -7.68 3.94
CA LEU A 152 -5.51 -8.06 3.46
C LEU A 152 -6.11 -6.90 2.68
N ALA A 153 -6.59 -7.16 1.48
CA ALA A 153 -7.21 -6.20 0.59
C ALA A 153 -8.60 -6.66 0.16
N THR A 154 -9.47 -5.71 -0.19
CA THR A 154 -10.75 -6.03 -0.82
C THR A 154 -10.62 -5.93 -2.33
N ASP A 155 -11.15 -6.91 -3.04
CA ASP A 155 -11.38 -6.79 -4.48
C ASP A 155 -12.42 -5.71 -4.75
N ARG A 156 -12.17 -4.87 -5.75
CA ARG A 156 -13.06 -3.74 -6.10
C ARG A 156 -14.29 -4.15 -6.90
N GLY A 157 -14.27 -5.32 -7.54
CA GLY A 157 -15.36 -5.82 -8.38
C GLY A 157 -16.46 -6.49 -7.58
N ASP A 158 -16.08 -7.31 -6.59
CA ASP A 158 -17.04 -8.11 -5.81
C ASP A 158 -16.94 -7.90 -4.29
N GLY A 159 -15.91 -7.16 -3.82
CA GLY A 159 -15.70 -6.89 -2.40
C GLY A 159 -15.14 -8.07 -1.60
N ASN A 160 -14.72 -9.15 -2.25
CA ASN A 160 -14.08 -10.27 -1.59
C ASN A 160 -12.76 -9.85 -0.96
N VAL A 161 -12.43 -10.43 0.19
CA VAL A 161 -11.17 -10.18 0.87
C VAL A 161 -10.16 -11.23 0.45
N PHE A 162 -8.97 -10.78 0.07
CA PHE A 162 -7.84 -11.65 -0.27
C PHE A 162 -6.56 -11.15 0.41
N ALA A 163 -5.58 -12.02 0.53
CA ALA A 163 -4.26 -11.65 1.01
C ALA A 163 -3.45 -11.09 -0.19
N GLU A 164 -3.15 -9.79 -0.16
CA GLU A 164 -2.43 -9.10 -1.24
C GLU A 164 -0.92 -9.28 -1.12
N ASP A 165 -0.38 -9.17 0.10
CA ASP A 165 1.02 -9.46 0.42
C ASP A 165 1.06 -10.41 1.61
N VAL A 166 1.89 -11.45 1.54
CA VAL A 166 2.23 -12.34 2.64
C VAL A 166 3.73 -12.55 2.60
N ILE A 167 4.45 -11.98 3.57
CA ILE A 167 5.91 -11.89 3.53
C ILE A 167 6.49 -12.41 4.83
N ILE A 168 7.45 -13.30 4.74
CA ILE A 168 8.37 -13.66 5.80
C ILE A 168 9.72 -13.03 5.44
N SER A 169 10.35 -12.33 6.39
CA SER A 169 11.66 -11.72 6.19
C SER A 169 12.62 -12.16 7.27
N HIS A 170 13.90 -12.27 6.91
CA HIS A 170 14.98 -12.56 7.85
C HIS A 170 16.15 -11.63 7.61
N ASP A 171 16.63 -10.98 8.69
CA ASP A 171 17.81 -10.15 8.66
C ASP A 171 19.05 -11.07 8.67
N LEU A 172 19.87 -10.96 7.62
CA LEU A 172 21.11 -11.74 7.46
C LEU A 172 22.34 -11.00 7.99
N GLY A 173 22.15 -9.75 8.47
CA GLY A 173 23.24 -8.87 8.88
C GLY A 173 23.96 -8.17 7.73
N GLU A 174 24.82 -7.21 8.07
CA GLU A 174 25.66 -6.46 7.11
C GLU A 174 24.87 -5.83 5.94
N GLY A 175 23.62 -5.40 6.18
CA GLY A 175 22.75 -4.80 5.16
C GLY A 175 21.99 -5.79 4.29
N TRP A 176 22.16 -7.09 4.49
CA TRP A 176 21.45 -8.14 3.76
C TRP A 176 20.17 -8.56 4.44
N LYS A 177 19.11 -8.75 3.66
CA LYS A 177 17.82 -9.25 4.10
C LYS A 177 17.25 -10.24 3.08
N MET A 178 16.79 -11.38 3.57
CA MET A 178 16.01 -12.34 2.79
C MET A 178 14.51 -12.09 2.99
N GLN A 179 13.73 -12.25 1.93
CA GLN A 179 12.26 -12.22 1.97
C GLN A 179 11.70 -13.38 1.17
N ALA A 180 10.63 -14.01 1.65
CA ALA A 180 9.93 -15.08 0.95
C ALA A 180 8.42 -14.90 1.09
N GLY A 181 7.67 -15.25 0.05
CA GLY A 181 6.21 -15.18 0.01
C GLY A 181 5.68 -14.49 -1.23
N ILE A 182 4.48 -13.93 -1.16
CA ILE A 182 3.85 -13.19 -2.25
C ILE A 182 3.94 -11.70 -1.98
N PHE A 183 4.61 -10.96 -2.86
CA PHE A 183 4.73 -9.49 -2.81
C PHE A 183 5.25 -8.96 -4.15
N LYS A 184 5.38 -7.64 -4.29
CA LYS A 184 5.82 -6.99 -5.53
C LYS A 184 7.22 -7.42 -5.93
N LEU A 185 7.39 -7.74 -7.21
CA LEU A 185 8.72 -7.92 -7.80
C LEU A 185 9.52 -6.61 -7.78
N PRO A 186 10.84 -6.65 -7.57
CA PRO A 186 11.69 -5.46 -7.49
C PRO A 186 11.95 -4.89 -8.90
N PHE A 187 10.96 -4.17 -9.46
CA PHE A 187 11.04 -3.71 -10.84
C PHE A 187 10.80 -2.19 -10.95
N ALA A 188 9.62 -1.73 -11.29
CA ALA A 188 9.32 -0.33 -11.53
C ALA A 188 9.29 0.49 -10.23
N ARG A 189 10.04 1.60 -10.15
CA ARG A 189 10.06 2.48 -8.96
C ARG A 189 8.66 2.93 -8.56
N GLN A 190 7.86 3.41 -9.53
CA GLN A 190 6.50 3.90 -9.23
C GLN A 190 5.60 2.78 -8.70
N GLU A 191 5.79 1.52 -9.15
CA GLU A 191 5.09 0.37 -8.59
C GLU A 191 5.52 0.08 -7.15
N LEU A 192 6.81 0.20 -6.85
CA LEU A 192 7.36 -0.05 -5.50
C LEU A 192 6.92 1.01 -4.49
N ILE A 193 6.69 2.26 -4.94
CA ILE A 193 6.10 3.31 -4.10
C ILE A 193 4.66 2.93 -3.71
N SER A 194 4.34 3.11 -2.43
CA SER A 194 2.99 2.84 -1.92
C SER A 194 1.94 3.71 -2.62
N SER A 195 0.78 3.13 -2.93
CA SER A 195 -0.37 3.86 -3.47
C SER A 195 -0.85 5.04 -2.59
N THR A 196 -0.47 5.06 -1.31
CA THR A 196 -0.78 6.16 -0.39
C THR A 196 0.14 7.36 -0.57
N ARG A 197 1.29 7.18 -1.23
CA ARG A 197 2.38 8.15 -1.36
C ARG A 197 2.63 8.61 -2.79
N GLN A 198 1.72 8.31 -3.70
CA GLN A 198 1.72 8.81 -5.07
C GLN A 198 1.11 10.20 -5.14
N VAL A 199 1.58 11.03 -6.10
CA VAL A 199 1.02 12.37 -6.34
C VAL A 199 -0.25 12.31 -7.16
N ALA A 200 -0.36 11.41 -8.12
CA ALA A 200 -1.56 11.19 -8.93
C ALA A 200 -2.55 10.28 -8.20
N VAL A 201 -3.78 10.26 -8.70
CA VAL A 201 -4.84 9.36 -8.19
C VAL A 201 -4.43 7.89 -8.31
N ASP A 202 -3.69 7.54 -9.36
CA ASP A 202 -3.08 6.22 -9.51
C ASP A 202 -1.73 6.31 -10.24
N ARG A 203 -1.04 5.18 -10.39
CA ARG A 203 0.17 5.05 -11.19
C ARG A 203 -0.11 5.45 -12.64
N GLY A 204 0.97 5.69 -13.37
CA GLY A 204 0.89 6.00 -14.78
C GLY A 204 0.44 4.83 -15.64
N LEU A 205 -0.15 5.13 -16.80
CA LEU A 205 -0.54 4.15 -17.81
C LEU A 205 0.67 3.32 -18.22
N ALA A 206 1.81 3.97 -18.52
CA ALA A 206 3.06 3.29 -18.86
C ALA A 206 3.56 2.39 -17.72
N THR A 207 3.49 2.84 -16.46
CA THR A 207 3.88 1.99 -15.33
C THR A 207 2.96 0.78 -15.20
N GLU A 208 1.64 0.96 -15.28
CA GLU A 208 0.69 -0.16 -15.15
C GLU A 208 0.77 -1.11 -16.34
N PHE A 209 1.15 -0.63 -17.53
CA PHE A 209 1.37 -1.48 -18.70
C PHE A 209 2.61 -2.39 -18.54
N PHE A 210 3.74 -1.83 -18.04
CA PHE A 210 5.01 -2.56 -17.91
C PHE A 210 5.25 -3.16 -16.52
N THR A 211 4.36 -2.98 -15.55
CA THR A 211 4.58 -3.52 -14.20
C THR A 211 4.59 -5.03 -14.19
N LEU A 212 5.44 -5.61 -13.35
CA LEU A 212 5.49 -7.05 -13.11
C LEU A 212 4.52 -7.49 -12.00
N ASN A 213 3.97 -6.53 -11.28
CA ASN A 213 3.06 -6.76 -10.17
C ASN A 213 3.64 -7.68 -9.08
N ARG A 214 2.85 -8.59 -8.52
CA ARG A 214 3.23 -9.51 -7.44
C ARG A 214 3.51 -10.89 -7.96
N ALA A 215 4.40 -11.58 -7.27
CA ALA A 215 4.69 -12.98 -7.53
C ALA A 215 4.99 -13.72 -6.22
N GLU A 216 4.79 -15.02 -6.21
CA GLU A 216 5.41 -15.90 -5.22
C GLU A 216 6.90 -15.96 -5.51
N GLN A 217 7.72 -15.62 -4.50
CA GLN A 217 9.13 -15.39 -4.72
C GLN A 217 9.98 -15.56 -3.45
N VAL A 218 11.27 -15.78 -3.69
CA VAL A 218 12.34 -15.59 -2.72
C VAL A 218 13.24 -14.48 -3.22
N GLN A 219 13.41 -13.43 -2.41
CA GLN A 219 14.16 -12.24 -2.75
C GLN A 219 15.27 -11.98 -1.73
N PHE A 220 16.45 -11.66 -2.22
CA PHE A 220 17.57 -11.18 -1.43
C PHE A 220 17.75 -9.70 -1.70
N ASN A 221 17.81 -8.92 -0.62
CA ASN A 221 18.00 -7.47 -0.64
C ASN A 221 19.30 -7.11 0.04
N TYR A 222 20.00 -6.17 -0.51
CA TYR A 222 21.13 -5.48 0.11
C TYR A 222 20.82 -3.99 0.20
N SER A 223 21.20 -3.35 1.29
CA SER A 223 21.06 -1.89 1.44
C SER A 223 22.18 -1.35 2.29
N ASP A 224 22.85 -0.33 1.76
CA ASP A 224 23.79 0.51 2.51
C ASP A 224 23.40 2.00 2.36
N ASP A 225 24.31 2.90 2.74
CA ASP A 225 24.07 4.34 2.66
C ASP A 225 23.88 4.82 1.21
N GLN A 226 24.52 4.22 0.24
CA GLN A 226 24.55 4.68 -1.15
C GLN A 226 23.81 3.75 -2.12
N TRP A 227 23.79 2.44 -1.87
CA TRP A 227 23.31 1.43 -2.80
C TRP A 227 22.19 0.59 -2.22
N LYS A 228 21.27 0.19 -3.09
CA LYS A 228 20.32 -0.91 -2.84
C LYS A 228 20.34 -1.86 -4.01
N PHE A 229 20.36 -3.14 -3.69
CA PHE A 229 20.22 -4.22 -4.66
C PHE A 229 19.12 -5.17 -4.22
N ALA A 230 18.38 -5.70 -5.19
CA ALA A 230 17.40 -6.74 -4.96
C ALA A 230 17.50 -7.77 -6.09
N VAL A 231 17.48 -9.05 -5.74
CA VAL A 231 17.41 -10.16 -6.70
C VAL A 231 16.33 -11.11 -6.22
N ALA A 232 15.37 -11.43 -7.09
CA ALA A 232 14.25 -12.29 -6.82
C ALA A 232 14.24 -13.48 -7.78
N LEU A 233 13.97 -14.68 -7.25
CA LEU A 233 13.55 -15.85 -8.00
C LEU A 233 12.06 -16.03 -7.76
N SER A 234 11.26 -16.19 -8.81
CA SER A 234 9.80 -16.23 -8.75
C SER A 234 9.19 -17.13 -9.80
N ASP A 235 7.89 -17.35 -9.66
CA ASP A 235 7.08 -18.07 -10.65
C ASP A 235 6.69 -17.21 -11.88
N GLY A 236 7.25 -16.00 -11.98
CA GLY A 236 7.00 -15.07 -13.08
C GLY A 236 6.17 -13.86 -12.68
N ALA A 237 5.99 -12.94 -13.62
CA ALA A 237 5.23 -11.74 -13.43
C ALA A 237 3.75 -12.05 -13.16
N ASN A 238 3.14 -11.33 -12.20
CA ASN A 238 1.73 -11.48 -11.81
C ASN A 238 1.31 -12.92 -11.45
N SER A 239 2.25 -13.71 -10.90
CA SER A 239 2.04 -15.11 -10.52
C SER A 239 1.76 -15.19 -9.03
N GLY A 240 0.53 -14.98 -8.61
CA GLY A 240 0.12 -15.11 -7.24
C GLY A 240 -0.75 -16.34 -6.98
N TYR A 241 -0.48 -17.09 -5.87
CA TYR A 241 -1.24 -18.27 -5.45
C TYR A 241 -1.23 -19.38 -6.49
N THR A 242 -0.02 -19.80 -6.87
CA THR A 242 0.18 -20.94 -7.77
C THR A 242 0.19 -22.26 -7.03
N ASP A 243 -0.42 -23.28 -7.61
CA ASP A 243 -0.48 -24.65 -7.07
C ASP A 243 0.11 -25.67 -8.05
N LEU A 244 0.80 -26.68 -7.55
CA LEU A 244 1.19 -27.86 -8.32
C LEU A 244 0.07 -28.92 -8.32
N PRO A 245 -0.17 -29.64 -9.45
CA PRO A 245 0.35 -29.44 -10.79
C PRO A 245 -0.49 -28.48 -11.61
N GLY A 246 0.14 -27.55 -12.31
CA GLY A 246 -0.51 -26.72 -13.34
C GLY A 246 -0.88 -25.30 -12.91
N GLY A 247 -0.26 -24.77 -11.85
CA GLY A 247 -0.49 -23.42 -11.40
C GLY A 247 0.41 -22.37 -12.04
N ALA A 248 1.69 -22.65 -12.25
CA ALA A 248 2.61 -21.69 -12.85
C ALA A 248 2.53 -21.74 -14.37
N SER A 249 2.45 -20.58 -15.00
CA SER A 249 2.57 -20.43 -16.46
C SER A 249 4.02 -20.26 -16.92
N ASN A 250 4.99 -20.34 -16.01
CA ASN A 250 6.41 -20.16 -16.27
C ASN A 250 7.24 -21.24 -15.57
N ASP A 251 8.31 -21.70 -16.26
CA ASP A 251 9.29 -22.62 -15.68
C ASP A 251 10.06 -21.98 -14.53
N PHE A 252 10.44 -20.71 -14.69
CA PHE A 252 11.08 -19.87 -13.68
C PHE A 252 11.14 -18.43 -14.15
N ALA A 253 11.35 -17.52 -13.19
CA ALA A 253 11.67 -16.13 -13.48
C ALA A 253 12.72 -15.58 -12.53
N ILE A 254 13.51 -14.63 -13.03
CA ILE A 254 14.48 -13.88 -12.24
C ILE A 254 14.29 -12.39 -12.48
N THR A 255 14.26 -11.63 -11.38
CA THR A 255 14.19 -10.17 -11.41
C THR A 255 15.37 -9.60 -10.62
N ALA A 256 16.06 -8.59 -11.16
CA ALA A 256 17.13 -7.91 -10.48
C ALA A 256 16.95 -6.39 -10.61
N ARG A 257 17.15 -5.66 -9.50
CA ARG A 257 17.09 -4.20 -9.45
C ARG A 257 18.29 -3.65 -8.69
N ALA A 258 18.81 -2.52 -9.17
CA ALA A 258 19.81 -1.72 -8.49
C ALA A 258 19.33 -0.27 -8.38
N ASP A 259 19.52 0.35 -7.22
CA ASP A 259 19.29 1.76 -6.97
C ASP A 259 20.54 2.41 -6.39
N VAL A 260 20.87 3.60 -6.85
CA VAL A 260 21.92 4.46 -6.29
C VAL A 260 21.30 5.74 -5.75
N ARG A 261 21.67 6.07 -4.51
CA ARG A 261 21.40 7.36 -3.90
C ARG A 261 22.58 8.29 -4.19
N LEU A 262 22.34 9.32 -4.97
CA LEU A 262 23.34 10.34 -5.31
C LEU A 262 23.26 11.53 -4.33
N ASP A 263 22.05 11.80 -3.78
CA ASP A 263 21.80 12.84 -2.79
C ASP A 263 20.56 12.50 -1.95
N GLY A 264 20.38 13.15 -0.78
CA GLY A 264 19.23 13.00 0.12
C GLY A 264 19.28 11.74 0.98
N GLU A 265 18.12 11.31 1.47
CA GLU A 265 17.94 10.14 2.32
C GLU A 265 17.09 9.07 1.63
N TRP A 266 17.29 7.79 1.93
CA TRP A 266 16.45 6.71 1.36
C TRP A 266 14.94 6.87 1.68
N GLY A 267 14.61 7.66 2.72
CA GLY A 267 13.25 8.05 3.05
C GLY A 267 12.56 8.82 1.95
N ASP A 268 13.30 9.69 1.26
CA ASP A 268 12.81 10.54 0.18
C ASP A 268 12.40 9.75 -1.07
N ALA A 269 13.00 8.60 -1.30
CA ALA A 269 12.64 7.70 -2.40
C ALA A 269 11.28 6.99 -2.22
N LYS A 270 10.66 7.09 -1.03
CA LYS A 270 9.41 6.38 -0.70
C LYS A 270 8.14 7.10 -1.15
N HIS A 271 8.23 8.30 -1.70
CA HIS A 271 7.08 9.09 -2.17
C HIS A 271 7.45 9.96 -3.37
N GLU A 272 6.44 10.33 -4.16
CA GLU A 272 6.62 11.13 -5.39
C GLU A 272 6.50 12.65 -5.17
N PHE A 273 6.05 13.09 -4.00
CA PHE A 273 5.89 14.51 -3.69
C PHE A 273 7.24 15.24 -3.71
N GLY A 274 7.20 16.52 -4.04
CA GLY A 274 8.34 17.41 -3.90
C GLY A 274 8.88 17.45 -2.47
N SER A 275 10.03 18.07 -2.30
CA SER A 275 10.68 18.29 -1.01
C SER A 275 11.46 19.61 -1.07
N ASP A 276 11.56 20.28 0.07
CA ASP A 276 12.48 21.42 0.23
C ASP A 276 13.94 20.96 0.33
N SER A 277 14.17 19.70 0.73
CA SER A 277 15.48 19.07 0.74
C SER A 277 15.83 18.50 -0.63
N ASP A 278 17.10 18.60 -1.01
CA ASP A 278 17.61 17.98 -2.22
C ASP A 278 17.70 16.47 -2.06
N ALA A 279 17.32 15.73 -3.08
CA ALA A 279 17.46 14.29 -3.14
C ALA A 279 17.52 13.81 -4.60
N LEU A 280 18.39 12.85 -4.90
CA LEU A 280 18.53 12.30 -6.25
C LEU A 280 18.81 10.80 -6.19
N PHE A 281 17.92 10.04 -6.83
CA PHE A 281 17.99 8.59 -6.95
C PHE A 281 17.92 8.19 -8.41
N VAL A 282 18.75 7.24 -8.81
CA VAL A 282 18.70 6.58 -10.11
C VAL A 282 18.60 5.08 -9.88
N GLY A 283 17.79 4.40 -10.65
CA GLY A 283 17.63 2.96 -10.54
C GLY A 283 17.38 2.32 -11.89
N GLY A 284 17.51 1.01 -11.91
CA GLY A 284 17.17 0.21 -13.07
C GLY A 284 16.93 -1.24 -12.67
N ALA A 285 16.13 -1.93 -13.47
CA ALA A 285 15.80 -3.32 -13.23
C ALA A 285 15.71 -4.10 -14.53
N VAL A 286 15.94 -5.39 -14.42
CA VAL A 286 15.75 -6.37 -15.49
C VAL A 286 14.94 -7.54 -14.95
N HIS A 287 14.12 -8.12 -15.81
CA HIS A 287 13.35 -9.32 -15.54
C HIS A 287 13.43 -10.26 -16.75
N TYR A 288 13.61 -11.52 -16.47
CA TYR A 288 13.53 -12.58 -17.45
C TYR A 288 12.65 -13.69 -16.92
N GLN A 289 11.74 -14.17 -17.75
CA GLN A 289 10.92 -15.34 -17.46
C GLN A 289 10.84 -16.26 -18.64
N LYS A 290 10.78 -17.57 -18.34
CA LYS A 290 10.61 -18.62 -19.30
C LYS A 290 9.22 -19.21 -19.17
N ALA A 291 8.45 -19.19 -20.27
CA ALA A 291 7.10 -19.76 -20.28
C ALA A 291 7.13 -21.29 -20.27
N ASP A 292 6.22 -21.91 -19.50
CA ASP A 292 6.03 -23.36 -19.49
C ASP A 292 5.00 -23.79 -20.55
N GLY A 293 5.47 -24.26 -21.69
CA GLY A 293 4.64 -24.88 -22.72
C GLY A 293 3.59 -23.96 -23.35
N SER A 294 3.80 -22.67 -23.35
CA SER A 294 2.92 -21.72 -24.02
C SER A 294 2.93 -21.93 -25.53
N ALA A 295 1.78 -21.83 -26.18
CA ALA A 295 1.67 -21.94 -27.63
C ALA A 295 2.09 -20.64 -28.35
N THR A 296 2.20 -19.54 -27.66
CA THR A 296 2.43 -18.20 -28.24
C THR A 296 3.70 -17.54 -27.75
N ILE A 297 4.14 -17.79 -26.52
CA ILE A 297 5.29 -17.16 -25.87
C ILE A 297 6.29 -18.25 -25.48
N ASP A 298 7.58 -18.07 -25.81
CA ASP A 298 8.68 -18.91 -25.33
C ASP A 298 9.32 -18.28 -24.10
N ASP A 299 9.87 -17.07 -24.24
CA ASP A 299 10.54 -16.32 -23.18
C ASP A 299 10.10 -14.85 -23.19
N GLN A 300 10.39 -14.14 -22.10
CA GLN A 300 10.15 -12.70 -22.01
C GLN A 300 11.29 -11.99 -21.27
N PHE A 301 11.73 -10.86 -21.79
CA PHE A 301 12.73 -10.00 -21.17
C PHE A 301 12.21 -8.56 -21.02
N VAL A 302 12.10 -8.08 -19.79
CA VAL A 302 11.61 -6.73 -19.47
C VAL A 302 12.70 -5.95 -18.75
N TRP A 303 12.85 -4.68 -19.07
CA TRP A 303 13.80 -3.80 -18.41
C TRP A 303 13.22 -2.41 -18.15
N THR A 304 13.78 -1.71 -17.16
CA THR A 304 13.46 -0.31 -16.86
C THR A 304 14.68 0.43 -16.35
N VAL A 305 14.73 1.73 -16.66
CA VAL A 305 15.63 2.69 -16.02
C VAL A 305 14.79 3.85 -15.52
N ASP A 306 15.01 4.30 -14.30
CA ASP A 306 14.22 5.34 -13.66
C ASP A 306 15.07 6.31 -12.84
N ALA A 307 14.55 7.51 -12.63
CA ALA A 307 15.13 8.52 -11.76
C ALA A 307 14.05 9.23 -10.94
N LEU A 308 14.42 9.68 -9.75
CA LEU A 308 13.64 10.56 -8.90
C LEU A 308 14.54 11.65 -8.36
N TRP A 309 14.19 12.90 -8.68
CA TRP A 309 14.89 14.10 -8.22
C TRP A 309 13.93 15.00 -7.45
N LYS A 310 14.40 15.50 -6.31
CA LYS A 310 13.65 16.46 -5.48
C LYS A 310 14.53 17.65 -5.18
N THR A 311 13.97 18.85 -5.30
CA THR A 311 14.68 20.10 -5.03
C THR A 311 13.71 21.27 -4.95
N GLY A 312 13.85 22.17 -3.97
CA GLY A 312 13.12 23.44 -3.90
C GLY A 312 11.60 23.31 -4.02
N GLY A 313 11.00 22.30 -3.39
CA GLY A 313 9.56 22.00 -3.47
C GLY A 313 9.16 21.17 -4.69
N PHE A 314 10.06 20.93 -5.64
CA PHE A 314 9.78 20.08 -6.80
C PHE A 314 10.03 18.59 -6.49
N GLY A 315 9.23 17.73 -7.09
CA GLY A 315 9.45 16.30 -7.23
C GLY A 315 9.36 15.94 -8.71
N ILE A 316 10.45 15.43 -9.28
CA ILE A 316 10.55 15.06 -10.69
C ILE A 316 10.86 13.58 -10.75
N SER A 317 10.02 12.81 -11.42
CA SER A 317 10.26 11.38 -11.65
C SER A 317 10.12 11.05 -13.13
N ALA A 318 10.96 10.14 -13.62
CA ALA A 318 10.90 9.65 -14.97
C ALA A 318 11.29 8.18 -15.02
N ALA A 319 10.75 7.46 -15.98
CA ALA A 319 11.19 6.11 -16.30
C ALA A 319 11.05 5.83 -17.79
N VAL A 320 11.87 4.90 -18.25
CA VAL A 320 11.74 4.25 -19.54
C VAL A 320 11.64 2.74 -19.32
N PHE A 321 10.87 2.09 -20.16
CA PHE A 321 10.60 0.66 -20.11
C PHE A 321 10.82 0.04 -21.47
N GLY A 322 11.25 -1.20 -21.50
CA GLY A 322 11.25 -2.02 -22.70
C GLY A 322 10.86 -3.45 -22.34
N ASN A 323 10.19 -4.10 -23.26
CA ASN A 323 9.81 -5.50 -23.18
C ASN A 323 10.06 -6.17 -24.53
N HIS A 324 10.69 -7.32 -24.49
CA HIS A 324 10.85 -8.21 -25.63
C HIS A 324 10.21 -9.55 -25.30
N VAL A 325 9.18 -9.90 -26.03
CA VAL A 325 8.51 -11.21 -25.96
C VAL A 325 9.02 -12.08 -27.10
N PHE A 326 9.68 -13.16 -26.77
CA PHE A 326 10.13 -14.16 -27.74
C PHE A 326 8.94 -15.06 -28.11
N GLY A 327 8.56 -15.04 -29.37
CA GLY A 327 7.45 -15.88 -29.86
C GLY A 327 7.80 -17.36 -29.81
N ALA A 328 6.84 -18.21 -29.50
CA ALA A 328 6.97 -19.64 -29.65
C ALA A 328 7.24 -20.03 -31.12
N PRO A 329 7.77 -21.24 -31.43
CA PRO A 329 8.12 -21.63 -32.79
C PRO A 329 7.00 -21.36 -33.80
N GLY A 330 7.23 -20.41 -34.72
CA GLY A 330 6.28 -19.98 -35.75
C GLY A 330 5.39 -18.77 -35.36
N VAL A 331 5.59 -18.21 -34.21
CA VAL A 331 4.99 -16.92 -33.74
C VAL A 331 6.05 -15.83 -33.84
N ALA A 332 5.66 -14.64 -34.25
CA ALA A 332 6.56 -13.48 -34.29
C ALA A 332 6.92 -13.00 -32.90
N ASP A 333 8.11 -12.46 -32.74
CA ASP A 333 8.51 -11.73 -31.54
C ASP A 333 7.72 -10.40 -31.46
N VAL A 334 7.57 -9.86 -30.25
CA VAL A 334 6.92 -8.57 -29.99
C VAL A 334 7.87 -7.69 -29.19
N ASP A 335 8.09 -6.47 -29.66
CA ASP A 335 8.88 -5.44 -28.98
C ASP A 335 7.96 -4.34 -28.47
N GLN A 336 8.09 -3.97 -27.20
CA GLN A 336 7.28 -2.93 -26.60
C GLN A 336 8.16 -1.92 -25.88
N PHE A 337 7.78 -0.66 -25.96
CA PHE A 337 8.51 0.44 -25.36
C PHE A 337 7.56 1.40 -24.63
N GLY A 338 7.98 1.95 -23.51
CA GLY A 338 7.22 2.96 -22.80
C GLY A 338 8.10 3.94 -22.04
N ALA A 339 7.55 5.11 -21.78
CA ALA A 339 8.20 6.13 -20.99
C ALA A 339 7.19 7.01 -20.27
N TYR A 340 7.58 7.55 -19.13
CA TYR A 340 6.87 8.68 -18.54
C TYR A 340 7.82 9.72 -17.96
N GLY A 341 7.36 10.97 -17.93
CA GLY A 341 7.94 12.06 -17.16
C GLY A 341 6.87 12.73 -16.31
N GLN A 342 7.13 12.88 -15.02
CA GLN A 342 6.23 13.46 -14.05
C GLN A 342 6.91 14.56 -13.27
N ILE A 343 6.21 15.66 -13.06
CA ILE A 343 6.65 16.76 -12.20
C ILE A 343 5.57 17.06 -11.18
N SER A 344 5.95 17.29 -9.94
CA SER A 344 5.08 17.78 -8.88
C SER A 344 5.71 18.98 -8.20
N TYR A 345 4.87 19.87 -7.64
CA TYR A 345 5.33 21.05 -6.92
C TYR A 345 4.47 21.31 -5.69
N ILE A 346 5.12 21.51 -4.55
CA ILE A 346 4.47 21.90 -3.30
C ILE A 346 4.18 23.40 -3.36
N LEU A 347 2.89 23.77 -3.35
CA LEU A 347 2.47 25.17 -3.29
C LEU A 347 2.52 25.71 -1.86
N ASP A 348 2.10 24.90 -0.92
CA ASP A 348 2.17 25.13 0.54
C ASP A 348 2.07 23.79 1.29
N GLU A 349 1.96 23.82 2.63
CA GLU A 349 1.87 22.64 3.48
C GLU A 349 0.69 21.70 3.13
N LYS A 350 -0.34 22.18 2.42
CA LYS A 350 -1.56 21.43 2.12
C LYS A 350 -1.75 21.14 0.64
N TRP A 351 -1.23 22.00 -0.24
CA TRP A 351 -1.48 21.93 -1.66
C TRP A 351 -0.25 21.49 -2.44
N ASN A 352 -0.45 20.53 -3.31
CA ASN A 352 0.53 20.08 -4.29
C ASN A 352 -0.14 19.96 -5.65
N VAL A 353 0.55 20.39 -6.72
CA VAL A 353 0.11 20.24 -8.11
C VAL A 353 1.07 19.35 -8.85
N PHE A 354 0.59 18.68 -9.89
CA PHE A 354 1.44 17.79 -10.70
C PHE A 354 0.97 17.69 -12.14
N GLY A 355 1.90 17.25 -12.99
CA GLY A 355 1.64 16.87 -14.37
C GLY A 355 2.49 15.68 -14.75
N ARG A 356 1.98 14.81 -15.61
CA ARG A 356 2.66 13.61 -16.11
C ARG A 356 2.34 13.45 -17.60
N LEU A 357 3.37 13.22 -18.40
CA LEU A 357 3.27 12.84 -19.80
C LEU A 357 3.75 11.40 -19.94
N GLU A 358 3.04 10.59 -20.72
CA GLU A 358 3.24 9.16 -20.87
C GLU A 358 3.18 8.75 -22.33
N TYR A 359 4.05 7.85 -22.72
CA TYR A 359 4.14 7.27 -24.05
C TYR A 359 4.21 5.75 -23.94
N ILE A 360 3.45 5.03 -24.77
CA ILE A 360 3.46 3.57 -24.87
C ILE A 360 3.37 3.21 -26.35
N ASP A 361 4.32 2.40 -26.79
CA ASP A 361 4.36 1.69 -28.05
C ASP A 361 4.29 0.20 -27.71
N ASP A 362 3.19 -0.46 -28.02
CA ASP A 362 2.95 -1.85 -27.66
C ASP A 362 3.20 -2.84 -28.80
N ASP A 363 3.61 -2.34 -29.98
CA ASP A 363 3.90 -3.11 -31.22
C ASP A 363 2.73 -4.00 -31.69
N THR A 364 1.62 -4.02 -30.97
CA THR A 364 0.41 -4.81 -31.27
C THR A 364 -0.81 -3.94 -31.58
N ALA A 365 -0.83 -2.69 -31.09
CA ALA A 365 -1.80 -1.69 -31.45
C ALA A 365 -1.45 -1.03 -32.80
N ALA A 366 -2.43 -0.38 -33.42
CA ALA A 366 -2.19 0.30 -34.68
C ALA A 366 -1.41 1.59 -34.49
N ASP A 367 -1.59 2.28 -33.36
CA ASP A 367 -1.00 3.58 -33.05
C ASP A 367 -0.51 3.65 -31.59
N GLU A 368 0.58 4.38 -31.36
CA GLU A 368 1.22 4.57 -30.06
C GLU A 368 0.41 5.51 -29.18
N LEU A 369 0.24 5.14 -27.91
CA LEU A 369 -0.45 5.95 -26.93
C LEU A 369 0.41 7.12 -26.43
N LEU A 370 -0.12 8.34 -26.55
CA LEU A 370 0.40 9.53 -25.87
C LEU A 370 -0.68 10.10 -24.95
N ALA A 371 -0.42 10.17 -23.65
CA ALA A 371 -1.38 10.65 -22.65
C ALA A 371 -0.78 11.71 -21.73
N LEU A 372 -1.60 12.70 -21.36
CA LEU A 372 -1.29 13.74 -20.39
C LEU A 372 -2.18 13.60 -19.16
N THR A 373 -1.56 13.57 -17.98
CA THR A 373 -2.28 13.64 -16.69
C THR A 373 -1.91 14.94 -15.99
N VAL A 374 -2.89 15.70 -15.53
CA VAL A 374 -2.68 16.88 -14.68
C VAL A 374 -3.59 16.84 -13.47
N GLY A 375 -3.11 17.28 -12.32
CA GLY A 375 -3.91 17.19 -11.11
C GLY A 375 -3.35 17.93 -9.91
N LEU A 376 -4.06 17.79 -8.82
CA LEU A 376 -3.69 18.39 -7.54
C LEU A 376 -4.03 17.50 -6.35
N ASN A 377 -3.31 17.71 -5.27
CA ASN A 377 -3.55 17.12 -3.96
C ASN A 377 -3.90 18.19 -2.95
N TYR A 378 -4.79 17.85 -2.02
CA TYR A 378 -5.05 18.61 -0.80
C TYR A 378 -4.89 17.71 0.41
N HIS A 379 -3.96 18.04 1.29
CA HIS A 379 -3.72 17.34 2.56
C HIS A 379 -4.53 17.99 3.66
N PHE A 380 -5.57 17.32 4.17
CA PHE A 380 -6.30 17.78 5.36
C PHE A 380 -5.40 17.66 6.60
N ASN A 381 -4.66 16.57 6.68
CA ASN A 381 -3.63 16.22 7.67
C ASN A 381 -2.79 15.05 7.12
N ASP A 382 -1.90 14.50 7.92
CA ASP A 382 -0.99 13.40 7.51
C ASP A 382 -1.74 12.11 7.12
N ASN A 383 -2.95 11.92 7.64
CA ASN A 383 -3.75 10.71 7.46
C ASN A 383 -4.84 10.86 6.39
N VAL A 384 -5.22 12.09 6.03
CA VAL A 384 -6.34 12.33 5.09
C VAL A 384 -5.91 13.23 3.96
N LYS A 385 -6.01 12.69 2.75
CA LYS A 385 -5.64 13.36 1.50
C LYS A 385 -6.80 13.28 0.49
N PHE A 386 -7.07 14.39 -0.17
CA PHE A 386 -7.88 14.45 -1.39
C PHE A 386 -6.97 14.64 -2.59
N THR A 387 -7.17 13.84 -3.63
CA THR A 387 -6.45 13.95 -4.91
C THR A 387 -7.46 14.01 -6.04
N THR A 388 -7.26 14.89 -6.99
CA THR A 388 -8.04 14.91 -8.23
C THR A 388 -7.13 15.13 -9.42
N ASP A 389 -7.41 14.44 -10.52
CA ASP A 389 -6.67 14.57 -11.77
C ASP A 389 -7.58 14.37 -13.00
N ILE A 390 -7.05 14.80 -14.12
CA ILE A 390 -7.62 14.58 -15.44
C ILE A 390 -6.56 13.87 -16.28
N ILE A 391 -6.93 12.76 -16.88
CA ILE A 391 -6.16 12.09 -17.94
C ILE A 391 -6.80 12.47 -19.26
N TYR A 392 -5.98 12.88 -20.21
CA TYR A 392 -6.36 13.16 -21.59
C TYR A 392 -5.48 12.33 -22.53
N THR A 393 -6.09 11.51 -23.38
CA THR A 393 -5.37 10.83 -24.47
C THR A 393 -5.18 11.82 -25.60
N ILE A 394 -3.94 12.11 -25.95
CA ILE A 394 -3.57 13.03 -27.04
C ILE A 394 -3.66 12.32 -28.37
N SER A 395 -3.25 11.08 -28.40
CA SER A 395 -3.30 10.17 -29.57
C SER A 395 -3.12 8.71 -29.13
N GLY A 396 -3.47 7.79 -29.99
CA GLY A 396 -3.13 6.38 -29.91
C GLY A 396 -4.22 5.47 -29.36
N ASP A 397 -3.99 4.19 -29.53
CA ASP A 397 -4.89 3.10 -29.16
C ASP A 397 -4.77 2.71 -27.66
N ASP A 398 -5.77 2.00 -27.17
CA ASP A 398 -5.74 1.40 -25.84
C ASP A 398 -4.70 0.26 -25.77
N PRO A 399 -3.55 0.46 -25.12
CA PRO A 399 -2.51 -0.58 -25.06
C PRO A 399 -2.95 -1.82 -24.28
N SER A 400 -4.00 -1.70 -23.45
CA SER A 400 -4.53 -2.85 -22.73
C SER A 400 -5.28 -3.84 -23.64
N SER A 401 -5.67 -3.42 -24.85
CA SER A 401 -6.30 -4.30 -25.84
C SER A 401 -5.32 -5.31 -26.45
N GLY A 402 -4.03 -4.96 -26.50
CA GLY A 402 -2.93 -5.83 -26.93
C GLY A 402 -2.46 -6.85 -25.88
N GLY A 403 -3.06 -6.82 -24.70
CA GLY A 403 -2.67 -7.62 -23.55
C GLY A 403 -1.56 -6.94 -22.74
N ALA A 404 -1.96 -6.28 -21.62
CA ALA A 404 -0.98 -5.83 -20.64
C ALA A 404 -0.07 -7.00 -20.28
N ILE A 405 1.23 -6.77 -20.37
CA ILE A 405 2.24 -7.83 -20.32
C ILE A 405 2.09 -8.68 -19.08
N ASN A 406 1.68 -8.09 -17.98
CA ASN A 406 1.88 -8.71 -16.68
C ASN A 406 0.71 -8.50 -15.70
N GLY A 407 -0.47 -8.19 -16.21
CA GLY A 407 -1.66 -8.03 -15.35
C GLY A 407 -1.62 -6.79 -14.47
N GLY A 408 -1.01 -5.72 -14.92
CA GLY A 408 -1.21 -4.38 -14.38
C GLY A 408 -2.68 -3.96 -14.46
N GLU A 409 -2.97 -2.80 -13.96
CA GLU A 409 -4.32 -2.29 -13.96
C GLU A 409 -4.80 -1.99 -15.37
N SER A 410 -5.94 -2.54 -15.75
CA SER A 410 -6.55 -2.25 -17.05
C SER A 410 -6.97 -0.79 -17.15
N SER A 411 -7.13 -0.29 -18.37
CA SER A 411 -7.61 1.08 -18.64
C SER A 411 -8.88 1.41 -17.85
N SER A 412 -9.84 0.49 -17.78
CA SER A 412 -11.06 0.66 -16.98
C SER A 412 -10.80 0.80 -15.48
N GLY A 413 -9.79 0.12 -14.95
CA GLY A 413 -9.35 0.25 -13.57
C GLY A 413 -8.69 1.58 -13.27
N LEU A 414 -8.11 2.21 -14.25
CA LEU A 414 -7.52 3.55 -14.17
C LEU A 414 -8.53 4.67 -14.42
N GLY A 415 -9.80 4.33 -14.76
CA GLY A 415 -10.86 5.29 -15.04
C GLY A 415 -11.00 5.65 -16.51
N MET A 416 -10.27 4.94 -17.38
CA MET A 416 -10.37 5.03 -18.83
C MET A 416 -11.40 4.01 -19.34
N GLN A 417 -12.04 4.28 -20.44
CA GLN A 417 -12.80 3.24 -21.16
C GLN A 417 -11.79 2.40 -21.94
N SER A 418 -11.96 1.09 -21.91
CA SER A 418 -11.09 0.16 -22.65
C SER A 418 -11.51 0.05 -24.11
N GLY A 419 -10.54 -0.30 -24.99
CA GLY A 419 -10.76 -0.52 -26.41
C GLY A 419 -10.97 0.78 -27.21
N PHE A 420 -10.39 1.89 -26.78
CA PHE A 420 -10.33 3.11 -27.56
C PHE A 420 -9.28 3.02 -28.67
N THR A 421 -9.46 3.77 -29.72
CA THR A 421 -8.56 3.85 -30.88
C THR A 421 -8.09 5.30 -31.09
N ASP A 422 -7.15 5.54 -31.99
CA ASP A 422 -6.57 6.89 -32.26
C ASP A 422 -7.62 7.93 -32.65
N ASP A 423 -8.74 7.49 -33.22
CA ASP A 423 -9.88 8.35 -33.57
C ASP A 423 -10.76 8.69 -32.35
N ASP A 424 -10.53 8.07 -31.19
CA ASP A 424 -11.40 8.10 -29.99
C ASP A 424 -10.70 8.88 -28.85
N GLU A 425 -10.66 10.22 -28.90
CA GLU A 425 -10.10 11.01 -27.80
C GLU A 425 -10.83 10.72 -26.48
N GLN A 426 -10.07 10.52 -25.40
CA GLN A 426 -10.62 10.34 -24.07
C GLN A 426 -10.22 11.43 -23.09
N LEU A 427 -11.17 11.81 -22.26
CA LEU A 427 -10.96 12.63 -21.07
C LEU A 427 -11.52 11.90 -19.85
N ALA A 428 -10.63 11.48 -18.94
CA ALA A 428 -11.01 10.86 -17.68
C ALA A 428 -10.73 11.81 -16.52
N TRP A 429 -11.78 12.24 -15.83
CA TRP A 429 -11.65 12.96 -14.56
C TRP A 429 -11.79 12.00 -13.39
N ARG A 430 -10.83 12.07 -12.46
CA ARG A 430 -10.82 11.24 -11.25
C ARG A 430 -10.74 12.10 -10.00
N ALA A 431 -11.48 11.74 -8.97
CA ALA A 431 -11.42 12.37 -7.65
C ALA A 431 -11.37 11.30 -6.56
N GLN A 432 -10.40 11.38 -5.66
CA GLN A 432 -10.15 10.36 -4.62
C GLN A 432 -10.00 10.99 -3.25
N LEU A 433 -10.74 10.44 -2.28
CA LEU A 433 -10.49 10.67 -0.87
C LEU A 433 -9.76 9.47 -0.29
N GLN A 434 -8.64 9.72 0.38
CA GLN A 434 -7.81 8.73 1.05
C GLN A 434 -7.81 8.96 2.56
N LEU A 435 -7.96 7.88 3.32
CA LEU A 435 -7.81 7.82 4.78
C LEU A 435 -6.77 6.75 5.13
N LEU A 436 -5.85 7.09 6.05
CA LEU A 436 -4.88 6.17 6.66
C LEU A 436 -5.16 6.04 8.16
N PHE A 437 -4.94 4.88 8.74
CA PHE A 437 -5.10 4.61 10.18
C PHE A 437 -4.18 3.49 10.66
#